data_5e8cda562378fd6fd10f17278c8dff65
#
_entry.id   5e8cda562378fd6fd10f17278c8dff65
#
_cell.length_a   1.000
_cell.length_b   1.000
_cell.length_c   1.000
_cell.angle_alpha   90.00
_cell.angle_beta   90.00
_cell.angle_gamma   90.00
#
_symmetry.space_group_name_H-M   'P 1'
#
loop_
_entity.id
_entity.type
_entity.pdbx_description
1 polymer ?
#
loop_
_entity_poly.entity_id
_entity_poly.type
_entity_poly.pdbx_seq_one_letter_code
_entity_poly.pdbx_strand_id
1 'polypeptide(L)'
;FKTYLNFWQQKITTFSRKLLIKYSAIALTLSLIIVACNSDSQLNQTSVSNSQSSSNIITIWWNKGYLIEEDESLRKIVQDWEKSSGKQVKLSFETEDELPQKTARSLSTGNLPDLLFSTRAEYELIPRLAWEGKLADLSNVIAPVKDLYSPAVLEAVYLYNQQEKQRSYYAVPIYQATIYIHYWQDLLAKVGKNVDDIPQDWDIFWEFWKKVQEELRSGAEPNSDIYSLGIPLSDKASDTYYFFEQVLEAYNAEIVDREGNLQLDKPEIQSRISQSLDWITTLYKQGYIPPDALEWLNTDNNSDMLNRKVVMTPNPTLSIPAAQRQDEEVYFNQLGTLEFPNKPNGEPMRYIVSVRQAIVFKESKNQEAAQEFLAYLVQPETLTEYLKAATGRYFPVMKPGWEDEFWHDESDRHIAIATKMLTERPTRPLYYTRNPAYTQVLEEHIWGKAINRILNDDLSPEKATQEAIARIEEIFEQWE
;
A
#
# COMPACT_ATOMS: atom_id res chain seq x y z
N PHE A 1 -4.62 -8.20 46.31
CA PHE A 1 -5.51 -7.68 45.25
C PHE A 1 -6.47 -6.59 45.78
N LYS A 2 -7.10 -6.77 46.95
CA LYS A 2 -8.02 -5.76 47.55
C LYS A 2 -7.34 -4.44 47.95
N THR A 3 -6.08 -4.44 48.33
CA THR A 3 -5.32 -3.23 48.75
C THR A 3 -4.92 -2.35 47.55
N TYR A 4 -4.75 -2.90 46.37
CA TYR A 4 -4.42 -2.17 45.13
C TYR A 4 -5.64 -1.45 44.52
N LEU A 5 -6.84 -2.03 44.64
CA LEU A 5 -8.08 -1.40 44.12
C LEU A 5 -8.45 -0.13 44.90
N ASN A 6 -8.23 -0.09 46.25
CA ASN A 6 -8.57 1.04 47.08
C ASN A 6 -7.63 2.27 46.85
N PHE A 7 -6.39 2.03 46.46
CA PHE A 7 -5.43 3.07 46.12
C PHE A 7 -5.80 3.84 44.84
N TRP A 8 -6.32 3.13 43.83
CA TRP A 8 -6.74 3.72 42.57
C TRP A 8 -8.09 4.46 42.66
N GLN A 9 -9.03 3.96 43.43
CA GLN A 9 -10.30 4.67 43.64
C GLN A 9 -10.14 6.01 44.37
N GLN A 10 -9.23 6.13 45.33
CA GLN A 10 -8.93 7.42 45.99
C GLN A 10 -8.23 8.43 45.07
N LYS A 11 -7.42 8.01 44.09
CA LYS A 11 -6.78 8.93 43.14
C LYS A 11 -7.75 9.46 42.09
N ILE A 12 -8.72 8.69 41.65
CA ILE A 12 -9.71 9.11 40.64
C ILE A 12 -10.68 10.14 41.21
N THR A 13 -11.10 10.00 42.46
CA THR A 13 -12.00 10.96 43.11
C THR A 13 -11.33 12.30 43.43
N THR A 14 -10.03 12.31 43.65
CA THR A 14 -9.27 13.56 43.93
C THR A 14 -8.92 14.34 42.64
N PHE A 15 -8.78 13.61 41.50
CA PHE A 15 -8.49 14.21 40.21
C PHE A 15 -9.74 14.90 39.60
N SER A 16 -10.92 14.28 39.73
CA SER A 16 -12.18 14.85 39.22
C SER A 16 -12.64 16.11 39.97
N ARG A 17 -12.37 16.22 41.30
CA ARG A 17 -12.69 17.44 42.07
C ARG A 17 -11.81 18.64 41.72
N LYS A 18 -10.54 18.44 41.33
CA LYS A 18 -9.65 19.53 40.91
C LYS A 18 -9.93 20.03 39.50
N LEU A 19 -10.52 19.20 38.63
CA LEU A 19 -10.91 19.58 37.27
C LEU A 19 -12.19 20.44 37.27
N LEU A 20 -13.19 20.09 38.10
CA LEU A 20 -14.45 20.84 38.19
C LEU A 20 -14.29 22.29 38.75
N ILE A 21 -13.29 22.53 39.59
CA ILE A 21 -13.03 23.89 40.15
C ILE A 21 -12.33 24.81 39.14
N LYS A 22 -11.59 24.24 38.16
CA LYS A 22 -10.93 25.03 37.10
C LYS A 22 -11.86 25.49 35.97
N TYR A 23 -12.92 24.76 35.70
CA TYR A 23 -13.87 25.13 34.63
C TYR A 23 -14.98 26.08 35.07
N SER A 24 -15.25 26.24 36.39
CA SER A 24 -16.21 27.20 36.91
C SER A 24 -15.67 28.65 36.94
N ALA A 25 -14.35 28.85 36.87
CA ALA A 25 -13.73 30.18 36.88
C ALA A 25 -13.60 30.81 35.47
N ILE A 26 -13.72 30.03 34.40
CA ILE A 26 -13.58 30.50 32.99
C ILE A 26 -14.93 30.94 32.40
N ALA A 27 -16.05 30.48 32.96
CA ALA A 27 -17.39 30.79 32.44
C ALA A 27 -17.92 32.18 32.82
N LEU A 28 -17.26 32.92 33.74
CA LEU A 28 -17.75 34.23 34.23
C LEU A 28 -17.07 35.45 33.59
N THR A 29 -16.13 35.29 32.66
CA THR A 29 -15.39 36.43 32.07
C THR A 29 -15.72 36.70 30.60
N LEU A 30 -16.68 35.98 29.99
CA LEU A 30 -17.04 36.12 28.55
C LEU A 30 -18.38 36.81 28.26
N SER A 31 -19.00 37.49 29.25
CA SER A 31 -20.36 38.07 29.05
C SER A 31 -20.40 39.62 29.04
N LEU A 32 -19.30 40.33 28.82
CA LEU A 32 -19.29 41.80 28.92
C LEU A 32 -18.48 42.48 27.80
N ILE A 33 -18.66 42.12 26.51
CA ILE A 33 -18.26 43.02 25.41
C ILE A 33 -19.23 42.76 24.21
N ILE A 34 -20.43 43.31 24.28
CA ILE A 34 -21.24 43.63 23.10
C ILE A 34 -22.12 44.85 23.49
N VAL A 35 -21.62 46.05 23.32
CA VAL A 35 -22.42 47.23 22.96
C VAL A 35 -21.48 48.36 22.51
N ALA A 36 -21.87 48.99 21.39
CA ALA A 36 -21.33 50.17 20.66
C ALA A 36 -20.39 49.80 19.50
N CYS A 37 -20.67 50.11 18.25
CA CYS A 37 -21.17 51.37 17.69
C CYS A 37 -21.91 51.12 16.37
N ASN A 38 -23.11 51.66 16.28
CA ASN A 38 -23.71 52.01 15.01
C ASN A 38 -23.25 53.43 14.67
N SER A 39 -22.72 53.65 13.50
CA SER A 39 -22.73 54.95 12.81
C SER A 39 -22.64 54.78 11.32
N ASP A 40 -23.66 55.24 10.64
CA ASP A 40 -23.81 55.32 9.20
C ASP A 40 -22.67 56.05 8.52
N SER A 41 -22.23 55.50 7.40
CA SER A 41 -21.73 56.32 6.28
C SER A 41 -21.92 55.54 4.97
N GLN A 42 -22.90 55.98 4.19
CA GLN A 42 -22.95 55.70 2.79
C GLN A 42 -21.66 56.14 2.10
N LEU A 43 -21.12 55.33 1.20
CA LEU A 43 -20.56 55.83 -0.07
C LEU A 43 -20.04 54.71 -0.99
N ASN A 44 -20.51 54.79 -2.21
CA ASN A 44 -19.90 54.26 -3.45
C ASN A 44 -19.79 52.74 -3.66
N GLN A 45 -20.78 52.21 -4.36
CA GLN A 45 -20.63 51.04 -5.22
C GLN A 45 -19.60 51.35 -6.33
N THR A 46 -18.40 50.93 -6.14
CA THR A 46 -17.46 50.62 -7.22
C THR A 46 -17.53 49.11 -7.42
N SER A 47 -17.95 48.67 -8.57
CA SER A 47 -17.94 47.28 -9.02
C SER A 47 -16.49 46.79 -8.98
N VAL A 48 -16.11 46.17 -7.88
CA VAL A 48 -14.87 45.37 -7.80
C VAL A 48 -15.22 44.03 -8.45
N SER A 49 -14.70 43.82 -9.65
CA SER A 49 -14.58 42.53 -10.27
C SER A 49 -13.97 41.58 -9.23
N ASN A 50 -14.74 40.58 -8.80
CA ASN A 50 -14.24 39.47 -8.00
C ASN A 50 -13.22 38.69 -8.83
N SER A 51 -11.99 39.17 -8.89
CA SER A 51 -10.86 38.29 -9.16
C SER A 51 -10.73 37.42 -7.89
N GLN A 52 -11.13 36.17 -8.01
CA GLN A 52 -10.76 35.13 -7.04
C GLN A 52 -9.24 35.21 -6.85
N SER A 53 -8.80 35.79 -5.72
CA SER A 53 -7.41 35.66 -5.30
C SER A 53 -7.22 34.20 -4.95
N SER A 54 -6.65 33.41 -5.85
CA SER A 54 -6.07 32.12 -5.51
C SER A 54 -5.16 32.34 -4.31
N SER A 55 -5.41 31.63 -3.22
CA SER A 55 -4.49 31.70 -2.08
C SER A 55 -3.15 31.20 -2.57
N ASN A 56 -2.05 31.95 -2.34
CA ASN A 56 -0.71 31.52 -2.71
C ASN A 56 -0.20 30.34 -1.87
N ILE A 57 -1.08 29.68 -1.14
CA ILE A 57 -0.75 28.58 -0.21
C ILE A 57 -1.52 27.33 -0.61
N ILE A 58 -0.81 26.26 -0.94
CA ILE A 58 -1.40 24.93 -1.12
C ILE A 58 -1.25 24.09 0.14
N THR A 59 -2.26 23.28 0.43
CA THR A 59 -2.23 22.33 1.53
C THR A 59 -1.96 20.94 0.99
N ILE A 60 -0.87 20.30 1.46
CA ILE A 60 -0.45 18.97 1.08
C ILE A 60 -0.53 18.06 2.30
N TRP A 61 -1.26 16.96 2.16
CA TRP A 61 -1.21 15.84 3.09
C TRP A 61 -0.44 14.71 2.47
N TRP A 62 0.60 14.26 3.18
CA TRP A 62 1.51 13.25 2.69
C TRP A 62 1.69 12.13 3.71
N ASN A 63 1.80 10.91 3.25
CA ASN A 63 2.09 9.78 4.11
C ASN A 63 3.45 9.96 4.77
N LYS A 64 3.50 9.77 6.08
CA LYS A 64 4.76 9.80 6.82
C LYS A 64 5.67 8.66 6.35
N GLY A 65 6.91 8.97 6.08
CA GLY A 65 7.92 7.99 5.69
C GLY A 65 8.23 6.99 6.82
N TYR A 66 8.67 5.82 6.44
CA TYR A 66 9.21 4.82 7.37
C TYR A 66 10.58 5.28 7.90
N LEU A 67 11.39 5.90 7.04
CA LEU A 67 12.66 6.53 7.37
C LEU A 67 12.47 8.05 7.44
N ILE A 68 13.19 8.71 8.35
CA ILE A 68 13.12 10.17 8.48
C ILE A 68 13.64 10.88 7.24
N GLU A 69 14.58 10.28 6.52
CA GLU A 69 15.18 10.77 5.30
C GLU A 69 14.14 10.93 4.17
N GLU A 70 13.09 10.10 4.15
CA GLU A 70 11.97 10.24 3.20
C GLU A 70 11.22 11.55 3.43
N ASP A 71 10.90 11.87 4.68
CA ASP A 71 10.21 13.11 5.06
C ASP A 71 11.10 14.34 4.83
N GLU A 72 12.40 14.24 5.14
CA GLU A 72 13.37 15.33 4.94
C GLU A 72 13.58 15.63 3.46
N SER A 73 13.67 14.61 2.62
CA SER A 73 13.76 14.75 1.16
C SER A 73 12.55 15.49 0.60
N LEU A 74 11.33 15.10 0.99
CA LEU A 74 10.12 15.79 0.54
C LEU A 74 10.07 17.24 1.05
N ARG A 75 10.47 17.51 2.30
CA ARG A 75 10.56 18.89 2.83
C ARG A 75 11.51 19.75 1.99
N LYS A 76 12.64 19.19 1.59
CA LYS A 76 13.60 19.88 0.73
C LYS A 76 12.98 20.19 -0.64
N ILE A 77 12.33 19.23 -1.27
CA ILE A 77 11.64 19.41 -2.55
C ILE A 77 10.59 20.53 -2.46
N VAL A 78 9.78 20.51 -1.40
CA VAL A 78 8.80 21.58 -1.15
C VAL A 78 9.48 22.93 -1.02
N GLN A 79 10.54 23.06 -0.22
CA GLN A 79 11.28 24.33 -0.06
C GLN A 79 11.88 24.83 -1.37
N ASP A 80 12.40 23.95 -2.21
CA ASP A 80 13.00 24.32 -3.50
C ASP A 80 11.91 24.75 -4.49
N TRP A 81 10.74 24.10 -4.47
CA TRP A 81 9.58 24.54 -5.26
C TRP A 81 9.03 25.90 -4.77
N GLU A 82 8.91 26.12 -3.44
CA GLU A 82 8.48 27.41 -2.90
C GLU A 82 9.38 28.56 -3.34
N LYS A 83 10.71 28.33 -3.36
CA LYS A 83 11.68 29.33 -3.84
C LYS A 83 11.53 29.62 -5.33
N SER A 84 11.27 28.58 -6.14
CA SER A 84 11.20 28.72 -7.61
C SER A 84 9.86 29.27 -8.08
N SER A 85 8.75 28.88 -7.44
CA SER A 85 7.39 29.26 -7.81
C SER A 85 6.90 30.57 -7.16
N GLY A 86 7.49 30.96 -6.03
CA GLY A 86 7.02 32.07 -5.18
C GLY A 86 5.72 31.74 -4.42
N LYS A 87 5.27 30.48 -4.44
CA LYS A 87 4.10 29.99 -3.71
C LYS A 87 4.53 29.37 -2.38
N GLN A 88 3.57 29.09 -1.51
CA GLN A 88 3.81 28.47 -0.20
C GLN A 88 3.08 27.15 -0.06
N VAL A 89 3.61 26.24 0.76
CA VAL A 89 3.05 24.92 1.03
C VAL A 89 2.80 24.73 2.53
N LYS A 90 1.60 24.34 2.88
CA LYS A 90 1.30 23.79 4.19
C LYS A 90 1.37 22.27 4.11
N LEU A 91 2.57 21.71 4.35
CA LEU A 91 2.82 20.28 4.35
C LEU A 91 2.51 19.67 5.73
N SER A 92 1.72 18.59 5.75
CA SER A 92 1.54 17.74 6.93
C SER A 92 1.80 16.27 6.60
N PHE A 93 2.46 15.59 7.52
CA PHE A 93 2.69 14.15 7.48
C PHE A 93 1.75 13.45 8.45
N GLU A 94 1.10 12.40 7.98
CA GLU A 94 0.22 11.55 8.77
C GLU A 94 0.65 10.08 8.59
N THR A 95 0.38 9.25 9.58
CA THR A 95 0.68 7.82 9.48
C THR A 95 -0.16 7.16 8.38
N GLU A 96 0.30 6.01 7.92
CA GLU A 96 -0.39 5.21 6.90
C GLU A 96 -1.83 4.86 7.29
N ASP A 97 -2.07 4.57 8.57
CA ASP A 97 -3.39 4.22 9.08
C ASP A 97 -4.30 5.43 9.33
N GLU A 98 -3.74 6.58 9.73
CA GLU A 98 -4.52 7.77 10.06
C GLU A 98 -4.96 8.55 8.82
N LEU A 99 -4.13 8.59 7.78
CA LEU A 99 -4.36 9.45 6.62
C LEU A 99 -5.62 9.09 5.82
N PRO A 100 -5.92 7.81 5.51
CA PRO A 100 -7.18 7.44 4.85
C PRO A 100 -8.41 7.81 5.69
N GLN A 101 -8.37 7.56 6.99
CA GLN A 101 -9.46 7.89 7.91
C GLN A 101 -9.68 9.40 8.01
N LYS A 102 -8.60 10.18 8.08
CA LYS A 102 -8.65 11.66 8.07
C LYS A 102 -9.28 12.15 6.76
N THR A 103 -8.87 11.58 5.64
CA THR A 103 -9.40 11.93 4.32
C THR A 103 -10.88 11.59 4.21
N ALA A 104 -11.30 10.39 4.64
CA ALA A 104 -12.72 9.98 4.62
C ALA A 104 -13.61 10.92 5.46
N ARG A 105 -13.15 11.32 6.66
CA ARG A 105 -13.86 12.32 7.47
C ARG A 105 -13.91 13.69 6.79
N SER A 106 -12.84 14.10 6.15
CA SER A 106 -12.73 15.41 5.48
C SER A 106 -13.58 15.50 4.21
N LEU A 107 -13.79 14.38 3.52
CA LEU A 107 -14.76 14.29 2.39
C LEU A 107 -16.18 14.69 2.82
N SER A 108 -16.57 14.35 4.05
CA SER A 108 -17.90 14.69 4.60
C SER A 108 -18.01 16.13 5.09
N THR A 109 -16.89 16.77 5.47
CA THR A 109 -16.86 18.13 6.06
C THR A 109 -16.38 19.21 5.10
N GLY A 110 -15.90 18.85 3.92
CA GLY A 110 -15.35 19.79 2.94
C GLY A 110 -13.98 20.37 3.27
N ASN A 111 -13.27 19.83 4.29
CA ASN A 111 -11.95 20.29 4.72
C ASN A 111 -10.83 19.44 4.11
N LEU A 112 -10.85 19.25 2.80
CA LEU A 112 -9.86 18.49 2.06
C LEU A 112 -8.56 19.29 1.85
N PRO A 113 -7.40 18.63 1.71
CA PRO A 113 -6.18 19.26 1.21
C PRO A 113 -6.34 19.58 -0.28
N ASP A 114 -5.43 20.37 -0.82
CA ASP A 114 -5.34 20.55 -2.28
C ASP A 114 -4.74 19.30 -2.94
N LEU A 115 -3.75 18.70 -2.30
CA LEU A 115 -3.05 17.51 -2.76
C LEU A 115 -2.94 16.46 -1.65
N LEU A 116 -3.17 15.21 -2.01
CA LEU A 116 -3.02 14.04 -1.13
C LEU A 116 -2.08 13.01 -1.76
N PHE A 117 -1.14 12.50 -0.98
CA PHE A 117 -0.43 11.26 -1.23
C PHE A 117 -0.57 10.32 -0.04
N SER A 118 -1.11 9.13 -0.27
CA SER A 118 -1.29 8.11 0.76
C SER A 118 -1.08 6.73 0.18
N THR A 119 -0.25 5.93 0.82
CA THR A 119 0.08 4.56 0.39
C THR A 119 -1.12 3.62 0.37
N ARG A 120 -2.14 3.86 1.22
CA ARG A 120 -3.37 3.08 1.25
C ARG A 120 -4.49 3.66 0.36
N ALA A 121 -4.43 4.96 0.06
CA ALA A 121 -5.48 5.59 -0.75
C ALA A 121 -5.58 5.00 -2.17
N GLU A 122 -4.51 4.41 -2.70
CA GLU A 122 -4.51 3.81 -4.04
C GLU A 122 -5.60 2.74 -4.22
N TYR A 123 -5.91 1.98 -3.18
CA TYR A 123 -6.94 0.94 -3.22
C TYR A 123 -8.17 1.26 -2.35
N GLU A 124 -8.03 2.09 -1.30
CA GLU A 124 -9.17 2.42 -0.44
C GLU A 124 -10.01 3.60 -0.97
N LEU A 125 -9.38 4.57 -1.63
CA LEU A 125 -10.04 5.85 -1.94
C LEU A 125 -9.96 6.25 -3.42
N ILE A 126 -8.80 6.18 -4.04
CA ILE A 126 -8.54 6.83 -5.33
C ILE A 126 -9.45 6.30 -6.45
N PRO A 127 -9.62 4.98 -6.66
CA PRO A 127 -10.48 4.49 -7.74
C PRO A 127 -11.94 4.92 -7.57
N ARG A 128 -12.44 4.89 -6.33
CA ARG A 128 -13.79 5.33 -6.00
C ARG A 128 -13.97 6.84 -6.17
N LEU A 129 -13.02 7.65 -5.70
CA LEU A 129 -13.08 9.11 -5.85
C LEU A 129 -13.00 9.53 -7.33
N ALA A 130 -12.22 8.83 -8.15
CA ALA A 130 -12.19 9.03 -9.59
C ALA A 130 -13.55 8.70 -10.21
N TRP A 131 -14.12 7.54 -9.88
CA TRP A 131 -15.45 7.10 -10.34
C TRP A 131 -16.55 8.09 -9.93
N GLU A 132 -16.53 8.60 -8.69
CA GLU A 132 -17.46 9.61 -8.19
C GLU A 132 -17.22 11.02 -8.80
N GLY A 133 -16.19 11.21 -9.62
CA GLY A 133 -15.86 12.50 -10.24
C GLY A 133 -15.32 13.54 -9.24
N LYS A 134 -14.73 13.12 -8.13
CA LYS A 134 -14.20 13.98 -7.06
C LYS A 134 -12.73 14.37 -7.24
N LEU A 135 -12.06 13.82 -8.24
CA LEU A 135 -10.66 14.11 -8.53
C LEU A 135 -10.54 15.06 -9.73
N ALA A 136 -9.51 15.92 -9.70
CA ALA A 136 -9.13 16.74 -10.84
C ALA A 136 -8.47 15.88 -11.92
N ASP A 137 -8.69 16.20 -13.18
CA ASP A 137 -7.94 15.63 -14.30
C ASP A 137 -6.49 16.14 -14.26
N LEU A 138 -5.53 15.21 -14.28
CA LEU A 138 -4.10 15.47 -14.20
C LEU A 138 -3.38 15.16 -15.53
N SER A 139 -4.12 15.06 -16.63
CA SER A 139 -3.56 14.77 -17.95
C SER A 139 -2.51 15.79 -18.39
N ASN A 140 -2.64 17.04 -17.96
CA ASN A 140 -1.65 18.09 -18.23
C ASN A 140 -0.33 17.90 -17.47
N VAL A 141 -0.35 17.23 -16.30
CA VAL A 141 0.84 16.83 -15.54
C VAL A 141 1.51 15.61 -16.16
N ILE A 142 0.70 14.64 -16.60
CA ILE A 142 1.20 13.39 -17.19
C ILE A 142 1.70 13.57 -18.62
N ALA A 143 1.01 14.34 -19.45
CA ALA A 143 1.30 14.44 -20.89
C ALA A 143 2.77 14.76 -21.23
N PRO A 144 3.45 15.72 -20.57
CA PRO A 144 4.85 16.04 -20.86
C PRO A 144 5.85 14.92 -20.58
N VAL A 145 5.51 14.00 -19.64
CA VAL A 145 6.39 12.93 -19.16
C VAL A 145 5.82 11.54 -19.45
N LYS A 146 4.72 11.44 -20.20
CA LYS A 146 3.99 10.21 -20.44
C LYS A 146 4.85 9.07 -20.97
N ASP A 147 5.70 9.36 -21.95
CA ASP A 147 6.53 8.36 -22.62
C ASP A 147 7.67 7.83 -21.74
N LEU A 148 7.90 8.47 -20.59
CA LEU A 148 8.89 8.03 -19.61
C LEU A 148 8.35 6.93 -18.69
N TYR A 149 7.03 6.85 -18.49
CA TYR A 149 6.41 5.84 -17.64
C TYR A 149 6.32 4.48 -18.32
N SER A 150 6.31 3.40 -17.51
CA SER A 150 5.98 2.07 -18.03
C SER A 150 4.46 1.95 -18.29
N PRO A 151 4.06 1.05 -19.21
CA PRO A 151 2.63 0.86 -19.53
C PRO A 151 1.77 0.49 -18.32
N ALA A 152 2.26 -0.40 -17.44
CA ALA A 152 1.52 -0.83 -16.25
C ALA A 152 1.34 0.33 -15.24
N VAL A 153 2.32 1.22 -15.12
CA VAL A 153 2.24 2.41 -14.27
C VAL A 153 1.19 3.40 -14.80
N LEU A 154 1.16 3.63 -16.12
CA LEU A 154 0.14 4.49 -16.73
C LEU A 154 -1.26 3.89 -16.62
N GLU A 155 -1.40 2.58 -16.80
CA GLU A 155 -2.67 1.87 -16.61
C GLU A 155 -3.20 2.07 -15.17
N ALA A 156 -2.32 2.05 -14.16
CA ALA A 156 -2.68 2.21 -12.76
C ALA A 156 -3.31 3.57 -12.41
N VAL A 157 -3.05 4.62 -13.18
CA VAL A 157 -3.55 5.99 -12.94
C VAL A 157 -4.57 6.46 -13.97
N TYR A 158 -4.85 5.61 -14.99
CA TYR A 158 -5.84 5.88 -16.03
C TYR A 158 -7.20 5.35 -15.60
N LEU A 159 -7.88 6.10 -14.71
CA LEU A 159 -9.06 5.67 -13.99
C LEU A 159 -10.35 6.10 -14.69
N TYR A 160 -11.45 5.42 -14.37
CA TYR A 160 -12.77 5.70 -14.94
C TYR A 160 -13.54 6.71 -14.07
N ASN A 161 -14.19 7.66 -14.74
CA ASN A 161 -15.10 8.65 -14.14
C ASN A 161 -16.52 8.39 -14.66
N GLN A 162 -17.41 7.98 -13.76
CA GLN A 162 -18.79 7.64 -14.11
C GLN A 162 -19.61 8.88 -14.50
N GLN A 163 -19.33 10.05 -13.94
CA GLN A 163 -20.05 11.28 -14.27
C GLN A 163 -19.71 11.77 -15.69
N GLU A 164 -18.46 11.64 -16.08
CA GLU A 164 -17.98 12.05 -17.40
C GLU A 164 -18.01 10.90 -18.42
N LYS A 165 -18.29 9.66 -17.96
CA LYS A 165 -18.35 8.42 -18.75
C LYS A 165 -17.10 8.17 -19.58
N GLN A 166 -15.93 8.49 -19.02
CA GLN A 166 -14.64 8.35 -19.68
C GLN A 166 -13.54 8.00 -18.70
N ARG A 167 -12.44 7.48 -19.23
CA ARG A 167 -11.18 7.32 -18.50
C ARG A 167 -10.26 8.51 -18.75
N SER A 168 -9.56 8.94 -17.70
CA SER A 168 -8.50 9.93 -17.79
C SER A 168 -7.45 9.71 -16.68
N TYR A 169 -6.39 10.52 -16.67
CA TYR A 169 -5.38 10.47 -15.63
C TYR A 169 -5.86 11.27 -14.41
N TYR A 170 -6.42 10.58 -13.42
CA TYR A 170 -6.91 11.20 -12.18
C TYR A 170 -5.92 11.11 -11.01
N ALA A 171 -4.74 10.55 -11.24
CA ALA A 171 -3.65 10.50 -10.29
C ALA A 171 -2.30 10.61 -10.99
N VAL A 172 -1.25 10.91 -10.22
CA VAL A 172 0.14 10.98 -10.67
C VAL A 172 0.95 9.88 -9.99
N PRO A 173 1.62 8.99 -10.73
CA PRO A 173 2.46 7.94 -10.14
C PRO A 173 3.69 8.55 -9.47
N ILE A 174 3.99 8.10 -8.26
CA ILE A 174 5.16 8.55 -7.49
C ILE A 174 6.21 7.44 -7.41
N TYR A 175 5.81 6.23 -6.98
CA TYR A 175 6.70 5.07 -6.97
C TYR A 175 5.91 3.78 -7.13
N GLN A 176 6.62 2.70 -7.38
CA GLN A 176 6.01 1.38 -7.49
C GLN A 176 6.70 0.36 -6.58
N ALA A 177 6.00 -0.72 -6.31
CA ALA A 177 6.51 -1.89 -5.62
C ALA A 177 5.83 -3.14 -6.18
N THR A 178 6.41 -4.30 -5.91
CA THR A 178 5.80 -5.61 -6.19
C THR A 178 6.05 -6.53 -5.02
N ILE A 179 5.57 -7.76 -5.11
CA ILE A 179 5.78 -8.75 -4.05
C ILE A 179 7.06 -9.53 -4.31
N TYR A 180 7.89 -9.64 -3.27
CA TYR A 180 9.17 -10.34 -3.26
C TYR A 180 9.12 -11.51 -2.29
N ILE A 181 10.04 -12.47 -2.43
CA ILE A 181 10.27 -13.52 -1.43
C ILE A 181 11.56 -13.19 -0.70
N HIS A 182 11.48 -13.03 0.63
CA HIS A 182 12.65 -12.90 1.51
C HIS A 182 12.92 -14.22 2.23
N TYR A 183 14.17 -14.57 2.44
CA TYR A 183 14.56 -15.83 3.07
C TYR A 183 15.88 -15.71 3.83
N TRP A 184 16.11 -16.63 4.78
CA TRP A 184 17.35 -16.72 5.52
C TRP A 184 18.35 -17.66 4.84
N GLN A 185 19.45 -17.09 4.27
CA GLN A 185 20.52 -17.86 3.60
C GLN A 185 21.28 -18.76 4.58
N ASP A 186 21.53 -18.26 5.80
CA ASP A 186 22.22 -19.03 6.83
C ASP A 186 21.40 -20.23 7.33
N LEU A 187 20.07 -20.17 7.30
CA LEU A 187 19.20 -21.31 7.59
C LEU A 187 19.29 -22.36 6.47
N LEU A 188 19.39 -21.95 5.21
CA LEU A 188 19.66 -22.87 4.10
C LEU A 188 21.04 -23.55 4.27
N ALA A 189 22.06 -22.77 4.65
CA ALA A 189 23.41 -23.29 4.87
C ALA A 189 23.44 -24.35 5.99
N LYS A 190 22.61 -24.22 7.04
CA LYS A 190 22.50 -25.23 8.11
C LYS A 190 22.04 -26.62 7.62
N VAL A 191 21.29 -26.65 6.52
CA VAL A 191 20.85 -27.89 5.87
C VAL A 191 21.65 -28.21 4.61
N GLY A 192 22.85 -27.60 4.46
CA GLY A 192 23.77 -27.86 3.37
C GLY A 192 23.31 -27.36 2.01
N LYS A 193 22.43 -26.36 1.97
CA LYS A 193 21.86 -25.76 0.76
C LYS A 193 22.28 -24.30 0.61
N ASN A 194 22.16 -23.77 -0.60
CA ASN A 194 22.44 -22.37 -0.93
C ASN A 194 21.44 -21.85 -1.98
N VAL A 195 21.60 -20.63 -2.45
CA VAL A 195 20.70 -19.98 -3.41
C VAL A 195 20.61 -20.73 -4.75
N ASP A 196 21.70 -21.35 -5.19
CA ASP A 196 21.74 -22.06 -6.49
C ASP A 196 20.94 -23.37 -6.46
N ASP A 197 20.63 -23.89 -5.28
CA ASP A 197 19.81 -25.10 -5.10
C ASP A 197 18.30 -24.80 -5.18
N ILE A 198 17.90 -23.52 -5.18
CA ILE A 198 16.49 -23.12 -5.16
C ILE A 198 15.89 -23.30 -6.56
N PRO A 199 14.86 -24.18 -6.73
CA PRO A 199 14.28 -24.47 -8.04
C PRO A 199 13.48 -23.30 -8.59
N GLN A 200 13.29 -23.30 -9.93
CA GLN A 200 12.44 -22.33 -10.63
C GLN A 200 11.07 -22.92 -11.07
N ASP A 201 10.89 -24.23 -10.98
CA ASP A 201 9.61 -24.87 -11.22
C ASP A 201 8.69 -24.68 -10.01
N TRP A 202 7.39 -24.41 -10.25
CA TRP A 202 6.44 -24.09 -9.18
C TRP A 202 6.35 -25.17 -8.10
N ASP A 203 6.09 -26.40 -8.49
CA ASP A 203 5.87 -27.47 -7.52
C ASP A 203 7.15 -27.84 -6.77
N ILE A 204 8.27 -27.89 -7.50
CA ILE A 204 9.58 -28.24 -6.94
C ILE A 204 10.09 -27.11 -6.02
N PHE A 205 9.78 -25.84 -6.34
CA PHE A 205 10.14 -24.68 -5.50
C PHE A 205 9.47 -24.76 -4.12
N TRP A 206 8.17 -24.99 -4.06
CA TRP A 206 7.46 -25.07 -2.78
C TRP A 206 7.82 -26.32 -2.00
N GLU A 207 8.05 -27.43 -2.68
CA GLU A 207 8.52 -28.68 -2.07
C GLU A 207 9.95 -28.53 -1.49
N PHE A 208 10.81 -27.72 -2.11
CA PHE A 208 12.13 -27.41 -1.59
C PHE A 208 12.04 -26.77 -0.19
N TRP A 209 11.18 -25.77 -0.01
CA TRP A 209 11.01 -25.10 1.29
C TRP A 209 10.42 -26.03 2.36
N LYS A 210 9.51 -26.91 1.99
CA LYS A 210 8.99 -27.94 2.89
C LYS A 210 10.12 -28.84 3.43
N LYS A 211 10.98 -29.30 2.54
CA LYS A 211 12.15 -30.12 2.93
C LYS A 211 13.13 -29.36 3.83
N VAL A 212 13.36 -28.08 3.56
CA VAL A 212 14.17 -27.23 4.43
C VAL A 212 13.62 -27.23 5.86
N GLN A 213 12.29 -27.09 6.05
CA GLN A 213 11.70 -27.17 7.39
C GLN A 213 11.94 -28.53 8.04
N GLU A 214 11.70 -29.61 7.32
CA GLU A 214 11.87 -30.98 7.84
C GLU A 214 13.32 -31.23 8.27
N GLU A 215 14.28 -30.81 7.47
CA GLU A 215 15.71 -30.92 7.74
C GLU A 215 16.14 -30.04 8.93
N LEU A 216 15.63 -28.81 9.07
CA LEU A 216 15.90 -27.93 10.22
C LEU A 216 15.28 -28.47 11.51
N ARG A 217 14.11 -29.12 11.46
CA ARG A 217 13.44 -29.70 12.62
C ARG A 217 14.09 -31.02 13.10
N SER A 218 14.73 -31.77 12.20
CA SER A 218 15.32 -33.10 12.48
C SER A 218 16.84 -33.16 12.40
N GLY A 219 17.53 -32.06 12.08
CA GLY A 219 18.97 -31.99 11.86
C GLY A 219 19.82 -32.06 13.14
N ALA A 220 21.13 -31.74 13.00
CA ALA A 220 22.10 -31.78 14.10
C ALA A 220 21.81 -30.77 15.23
N GLU A 221 21.21 -29.64 14.89
CA GLU A 221 20.70 -28.60 15.81
C GLU A 221 19.19 -28.40 15.57
N PRO A 222 18.33 -29.29 16.13
CA PRO A 222 16.90 -29.26 15.83
C PRO A 222 16.23 -27.96 16.31
N ASN A 223 15.45 -27.35 15.42
CA ASN A 223 14.55 -26.24 15.75
C ASN A 223 13.11 -26.69 15.51
N SER A 224 12.43 -27.15 16.54
CA SER A 224 11.05 -27.67 16.45
C SER A 224 10.02 -26.59 16.13
N ASP A 225 10.35 -25.32 16.42
CA ASP A 225 9.40 -24.20 16.37
C ASP A 225 9.51 -23.39 15.06
N ILE A 226 10.40 -23.81 14.15
CA ILE A 226 10.57 -23.13 12.87
C ILE A 226 9.54 -23.60 11.84
N TYR A 227 9.02 -22.66 11.05
CA TYR A 227 8.19 -22.92 9.89
C TYR A 227 8.90 -22.51 8.60
N SER A 228 8.64 -23.20 7.50
CA SER A 228 9.27 -22.80 6.24
C SER A 228 8.64 -21.54 5.65
N LEU A 229 7.33 -21.37 5.78
CA LEU A 229 6.56 -20.39 5.01
C LEU A 229 5.85 -19.38 5.92
N GLY A 230 6.34 -18.16 5.96
CA GLY A 230 5.72 -17.02 6.64
C GLY A 230 4.64 -16.36 5.78
N ILE A 231 3.60 -17.10 5.40
CA ILE A 231 2.53 -16.63 4.51
C ILE A 231 1.36 -16.09 5.32
N PRO A 232 0.97 -14.81 5.16
CA PRO A 232 -0.22 -14.26 5.81
C PRO A 232 -1.49 -14.88 5.22
N LEU A 233 -2.41 -15.33 6.07
CA LEU A 233 -3.68 -15.98 5.70
C LEU A 233 -4.90 -15.30 6.32
N SER A 234 -4.69 -14.22 7.05
CA SER A 234 -5.71 -13.50 7.80
C SER A 234 -6.65 -12.73 6.88
N ASP A 235 -7.90 -12.59 7.30
CA ASP A 235 -8.86 -11.64 6.72
C ASP A 235 -8.74 -10.21 7.30
N LYS A 236 -7.63 -9.91 8.00
CA LYS A 236 -7.34 -8.62 8.64
C LYS A 236 -6.12 -7.94 8.01
N ALA A 237 -5.35 -8.67 7.19
CA ALA A 237 -4.10 -8.20 6.61
C ALA A 237 -4.23 -7.96 5.10
N SER A 238 -3.79 -6.78 4.62
CA SER A 238 -3.70 -6.51 3.18
C SER A 238 -2.64 -7.38 2.50
N ASP A 239 -1.61 -7.83 3.20
CA ASP A 239 -0.59 -8.72 2.66
C ASP A 239 -1.15 -10.06 2.23
N THR A 240 -2.25 -10.52 2.85
CA THR A 240 -2.97 -11.72 2.43
C THR A 240 -3.51 -11.58 1.00
N TYR A 241 -4.15 -10.45 0.65
CA TYR A 241 -4.66 -10.29 -0.70
C TYR A 241 -3.55 -10.01 -1.71
N TYR A 242 -2.50 -9.26 -1.38
CA TYR A 242 -1.36 -9.05 -2.27
C TYR A 242 -0.72 -10.39 -2.66
N PHE A 243 -0.48 -11.25 -1.66
CA PHE A 243 0.07 -12.57 -1.92
C PHE A 243 -0.91 -13.45 -2.69
N PHE A 244 -2.17 -13.51 -2.27
CA PHE A 244 -3.16 -14.37 -2.92
C PHE A 244 -3.45 -13.94 -4.37
N GLU A 245 -3.49 -12.65 -4.67
CA GLU A 245 -3.58 -12.19 -6.07
C GLU A 245 -2.37 -12.60 -6.90
N GLN A 246 -1.16 -12.64 -6.32
CA GLN A 246 0.02 -13.19 -7.01
C GLN A 246 -0.12 -14.69 -7.24
N VAL A 247 -0.76 -15.44 -6.35
CA VAL A 247 -1.10 -16.84 -6.53
C VAL A 247 -2.17 -17.02 -7.63
N LEU A 248 -3.21 -16.19 -7.63
CA LEU A 248 -4.20 -16.18 -8.73
C LEU A 248 -3.54 -15.93 -10.09
N GLU A 249 -2.55 -15.03 -10.13
CA GLU A 249 -1.75 -14.79 -11.34
C GLU A 249 -0.92 -16.01 -11.73
N ALA A 250 -0.34 -16.75 -10.77
CA ALA A 250 0.38 -18.00 -11.03
C ALA A 250 -0.52 -19.05 -11.69
N TYR A 251 -1.76 -19.16 -11.22
CA TYR A 251 -2.76 -20.08 -11.81
C TYR A 251 -3.49 -19.52 -13.03
N ASN A 252 -3.11 -18.31 -13.52
CA ASN A 252 -3.77 -17.63 -14.64
C ASN A 252 -5.29 -17.38 -14.40
N ALA A 253 -5.68 -17.13 -13.16
CA ALA A 253 -7.04 -16.76 -12.75
C ALA A 253 -7.25 -15.25 -12.89
N GLU A 254 -7.50 -14.75 -14.10
CA GLU A 254 -7.75 -13.32 -14.34
C GLU A 254 -9.20 -12.97 -13.95
N ILE A 255 -9.35 -12.21 -12.85
CA ILE A 255 -10.67 -11.86 -12.27
C ILE A 255 -11.34 -10.73 -13.04
N VAL A 256 -10.57 -9.72 -13.46
CA VAL A 256 -11.06 -8.54 -14.20
C VAL A 256 -10.16 -8.33 -15.40
N ASP A 257 -10.73 -8.26 -16.60
CA ASP A 257 -9.98 -8.01 -17.83
C ASP A 257 -9.47 -6.55 -17.93
N ARG A 258 -8.75 -6.24 -19.01
CA ARG A 258 -8.19 -4.89 -19.20
C ARG A 258 -9.26 -3.81 -19.44
N GLU A 259 -10.41 -4.20 -19.93
CA GLU A 259 -11.58 -3.33 -20.17
C GLU A 259 -12.35 -3.05 -18.89
N GLY A 260 -12.06 -3.81 -17.81
CA GLY A 260 -12.71 -3.68 -16.49
C GLY A 260 -13.91 -4.63 -16.31
N ASN A 261 -14.10 -5.60 -17.22
CA ASN A 261 -15.20 -6.55 -17.12
C ASN A 261 -14.82 -7.72 -16.21
N LEU A 262 -15.76 -8.14 -15.38
CA LEU A 262 -15.62 -9.31 -14.52
C LEU A 262 -15.61 -10.59 -15.37
N GLN A 263 -14.72 -11.53 -15.02
CA GLN A 263 -14.48 -12.78 -15.77
C GLN A 263 -14.94 -14.02 -15.00
N LEU A 264 -15.70 -13.86 -13.93
CA LEU A 264 -16.06 -14.94 -13.00
C LEU A 264 -17.17 -15.87 -13.49
N ASP A 265 -17.85 -15.53 -14.57
CA ASP A 265 -18.80 -16.40 -15.29
C ASP A 265 -18.13 -17.56 -16.04
N LYS A 266 -16.78 -17.50 -16.22
CA LYS A 266 -16.02 -18.51 -16.94
C LYS A 266 -15.64 -19.70 -16.07
N PRO A 267 -16.08 -20.93 -16.40
CA PRO A 267 -15.79 -22.11 -15.57
C PRO A 267 -14.29 -22.38 -15.36
N GLU A 268 -13.45 -22.06 -16.35
CA GLU A 268 -12.00 -22.19 -16.23
C GLU A 268 -11.41 -21.21 -15.21
N ILE A 269 -11.93 -20.00 -15.07
CA ILE A 269 -11.49 -19.04 -14.05
C ILE A 269 -11.92 -19.51 -12.67
N GLN A 270 -13.16 -19.97 -12.51
CA GLN A 270 -13.65 -20.55 -11.26
C GLN A 270 -12.79 -21.73 -10.79
N SER A 271 -12.44 -22.65 -11.72
CA SER A 271 -11.56 -23.78 -11.43
C SER A 271 -10.16 -23.34 -10.97
N ARG A 272 -9.59 -22.32 -11.60
CA ARG A 272 -8.26 -21.79 -11.25
C ARG A 272 -8.25 -21.09 -9.89
N ILE A 273 -9.32 -20.38 -9.54
CA ILE A 273 -9.50 -19.80 -8.19
C ILE A 273 -9.56 -20.92 -7.15
N SER A 274 -10.36 -21.97 -7.41
CA SER A 274 -10.46 -23.12 -6.50
C SER A 274 -9.12 -23.82 -6.30
N GLN A 275 -8.33 -24.02 -7.38
CA GLN A 275 -6.98 -24.59 -7.30
C GLN A 275 -6.03 -23.69 -6.49
N SER A 276 -6.12 -22.37 -6.63
CA SER A 276 -5.33 -21.40 -5.86
C SER A 276 -5.63 -21.47 -4.36
N LEU A 277 -6.91 -21.56 -4.01
CA LEU A 277 -7.37 -21.72 -2.61
C LEU A 277 -6.96 -23.08 -2.03
N ASP A 278 -7.09 -24.15 -2.80
CA ASP A 278 -6.68 -25.50 -2.37
C ASP A 278 -5.18 -25.57 -2.09
N TRP A 279 -4.39 -25.00 -3.01
CA TRP A 279 -2.92 -24.95 -2.89
C TRP A 279 -2.48 -24.27 -1.58
N ILE A 280 -2.96 -23.05 -1.31
CA ILE A 280 -2.50 -22.29 -0.13
C ILE A 280 -2.99 -22.90 1.17
N THR A 281 -4.24 -23.38 1.19
CA THR A 281 -4.82 -23.99 2.40
C THR A 281 -4.23 -25.37 2.69
N THR A 282 -3.79 -26.10 1.67
CA THR A 282 -3.06 -27.36 1.83
C THR A 282 -1.71 -27.13 2.50
N LEU A 283 -0.95 -26.09 2.16
CA LEU A 283 0.33 -25.75 2.81
C LEU A 283 0.14 -25.50 4.32
N TYR A 284 -0.91 -24.79 4.69
CA TYR A 284 -1.26 -24.56 6.10
C TYR A 284 -1.66 -25.86 6.82
N LYS A 285 -2.56 -26.66 6.25
CA LYS A 285 -3.01 -27.93 6.81
C LYS A 285 -1.85 -28.94 7.00
N GLN A 286 -0.85 -28.87 6.16
CA GLN A 286 0.37 -29.70 6.26
C GLN A 286 1.37 -29.19 7.30
N GLY A 287 1.16 -28.02 7.94
CA GLY A 287 2.00 -27.49 9.01
C GLY A 287 3.28 -26.81 8.53
N TYR A 288 3.29 -26.26 7.31
CA TYR A 288 4.41 -25.49 6.77
C TYR A 288 4.26 -23.98 7.01
N ILE A 289 3.07 -23.51 7.34
CA ILE A 289 2.73 -22.13 7.71
C ILE A 289 2.43 -22.09 9.21
N PRO A 290 2.86 -21.06 9.97
CA PRO A 290 2.55 -20.92 11.39
C PRO A 290 1.03 -20.96 11.64
N PRO A 291 0.57 -21.62 12.72
CA PRO A 291 -0.86 -21.77 13.01
C PRO A 291 -1.57 -20.44 13.32
N ASP A 292 -0.85 -19.43 13.81
CA ASP A 292 -1.34 -18.09 14.08
C ASP A 292 -1.40 -17.17 12.84
N ALA A 293 -0.96 -17.64 11.67
CA ALA A 293 -1.00 -16.88 10.41
C ALA A 293 -2.44 -16.47 9.99
N LEU A 294 -3.46 -17.11 10.51
CA LEU A 294 -4.87 -16.76 10.34
C LEU A 294 -5.29 -15.48 11.10
N GLU A 295 -4.49 -15.05 12.07
CA GLU A 295 -4.75 -13.87 12.89
C GLU A 295 -3.76 -12.71 12.61
N TRP A 296 -2.78 -12.92 11.75
CA TRP A 296 -1.73 -11.96 11.48
C TRP A 296 -2.25 -10.63 10.92
N LEU A 297 -1.61 -9.55 11.33
CA LEU A 297 -1.69 -8.22 10.74
C LEU A 297 -0.53 -8.02 9.73
N ASN A 298 -0.53 -6.92 9.01
CA ASN A 298 0.46 -6.64 7.95
C ASN A 298 1.94 -6.68 8.40
N THR A 299 2.22 -6.50 9.68
CA THR A 299 3.59 -6.50 10.20
C THR A 299 4.04 -7.82 10.79
N ASP A 300 3.14 -8.80 10.92
CA ASP A 300 3.44 -10.02 11.67
C ASP A 300 4.34 -10.98 10.89
N ASN A 301 4.15 -11.11 9.56
CA ASN A 301 5.08 -11.84 8.71
C ASN A 301 6.48 -11.24 8.77
N ASN A 302 6.62 -9.90 8.79
CA ASN A 302 7.91 -9.22 8.95
C ASN A 302 8.53 -9.57 10.32
N SER A 303 7.73 -9.51 11.38
CA SER A 303 8.16 -9.81 12.74
C SER A 303 8.63 -11.26 12.87
N ASP A 304 7.87 -12.21 12.34
CA ASP A 304 8.21 -13.63 12.39
C ASP A 304 9.42 -13.98 11.53
N MET A 305 9.56 -13.31 10.37
CA MET A 305 10.77 -13.41 9.55
C MET A 305 11.98 -12.87 10.31
N LEU A 306 11.93 -11.64 10.83
CA LEU A 306 13.06 -11.02 11.54
C LEU A 306 13.41 -11.73 12.85
N ASN A 307 12.44 -12.38 13.50
CA ASN A 307 12.66 -13.23 14.69
C ASN A 307 13.05 -14.68 14.35
N ARG A 308 13.30 -15.00 13.07
CA ARG A 308 13.71 -16.33 12.60
C ARG A 308 12.76 -17.47 12.97
N LYS A 309 11.47 -17.18 13.10
CA LYS A 309 10.43 -18.18 13.26
C LYS A 309 10.02 -18.82 11.94
N VAL A 310 10.26 -18.12 10.83
CA VAL A 310 10.02 -18.61 9.48
C VAL A 310 11.28 -18.53 8.65
N VAL A 311 11.45 -19.50 7.71
CA VAL A 311 12.62 -19.55 6.82
C VAL A 311 12.49 -18.55 5.69
N MET A 312 11.29 -18.39 5.14
CA MET A 312 10.99 -17.45 4.06
C MET A 312 9.63 -16.81 4.22
N THR A 313 9.45 -15.63 3.64
CA THR A 313 8.15 -14.94 3.57
C THR A 313 7.99 -14.15 2.28
N PRO A 314 6.84 -14.20 1.61
CA PRO A 314 6.48 -13.20 0.60
C PRO A 314 6.14 -11.87 1.28
N ASN A 315 6.58 -10.76 0.70
CA ASN A 315 6.30 -9.43 1.23
C ASN A 315 6.16 -8.41 0.10
N PRO A 316 5.16 -7.51 0.13
CA PRO A 316 4.88 -6.56 -0.96
C PRO A 316 5.85 -5.38 -1.02
N THR A 317 6.90 -5.35 -0.21
CA THR A 317 7.95 -4.33 -0.19
C THR A 317 9.30 -4.91 0.23
N LEU A 318 10.38 -4.12 0.11
CA LEU A 318 11.67 -4.45 0.72
C LEU A 318 11.79 -4.00 2.19
N SER A 319 10.69 -3.90 2.95
CA SER A 319 10.71 -3.46 4.35
C SER A 319 11.51 -4.41 5.27
N ILE A 320 11.51 -5.71 4.98
CA ILE A 320 12.27 -6.71 5.75
C ILE A 320 13.78 -6.46 5.61
N PRO A 321 14.39 -6.45 4.41
CA PRO A 321 15.80 -6.10 4.29
C PRO A 321 16.09 -4.66 4.77
N ALA A 322 15.24 -3.68 4.50
CA ALA A 322 15.45 -2.31 4.96
C ALA A 322 15.57 -2.22 6.49
N ALA A 323 14.82 -3.03 7.24
CA ALA A 323 14.93 -3.10 8.70
C ALA A 323 16.29 -3.65 9.20
N GLN A 324 17.06 -4.33 8.36
CA GLN A 324 18.36 -4.91 8.67
C GLN A 324 19.53 -4.13 8.07
N ARG A 325 19.29 -3.02 7.37
CA ARG A 325 20.31 -2.30 6.59
C ARG A 325 21.50 -1.79 7.45
N GLN A 326 21.29 -1.52 8.73
CA GLN A 326 22.35 -1.09 9.65
C GLN A 326 23.23 -2.24 10.15
N ASP A 327 22.77 -3.49 10.04
CA ASP A 327 23.56 -4.70 10.31
C ASP A 327 23.99 -5.29 8.97
N GLU A 328 25.17 -4.85 8.48
CA GLU A 328 25.69 -5.25 7.18
C GLU A 328 25.89 -6.77 7.06
N GLU A 329 26.23 -7.45 8.15
CA GLU A 329 26.40 -8.90 8.14
C GLU A 329 25.06 -9.60 7.89
N VAL A 330 24.01 -9.17 8.58
CA VAL A 330 22.65 -9.71 8.34
C VAL A 330 22.15 -9.34 6.97
N TYR A 331 22.28 -8.08 6.58
CA TYR A 331 21.75 -7.55 5.33
C TYR A 331 22.37 -8.25 4.10
N PHE A 332 23.70 -8.30 4.01
CA PHE A 332 24.39 -8.80 2.82
C PHE A 332 24.62 -10.33 2.83
N ASN A 333 24.79 -10.94 4.01
CA ASN A 333 25.29 -12.32 4.09
C ASN A 333 24.27 -13.33 4.62
N GLN A 334 23.25 -12.89 5.38
CA GLN A 334 22.30 -13.81 6.00
C GLN A 334 20.89 -13.72 5.40
N LEU A 335 20.45 -12.52 4.99
CA LEU A 335 19.14 -12.30 4.39
C LEU A 335 19.25 -12.31 2.86
N GLY A 336 18.30 -12.99 2.19
CA GLY A 336 18.19 -13.04 0.74
C GLY A 336 16.85 -12.54 0.25
N THR A 337 16.80 -12.12 -1.01
CA THR A 337 15.57 -11.80 -1.75
C THR A 337 15.53 -12.62 -3.02
N LEU A 338 14.34 -13.08 -3.40
CA LEU A 338 14.10 -13.92 -4.58
C LEU A 338 12.93 -13.42 -5.41
N GLU A 339 12.97 -13.77 -6.69
CA GLU A 339 11.80 -13.80 -7.56
C GLU A 339 10.88 -14.99 -7.19
N PHE A 340 9.60 -14.92 -7.57
CA PHE A 340 8.73 -16.10 -7.56
C PHE A 340 9.19 -17.10 -8.62
N PRO A 341 8.92 -18.42 -8.44
CA PRO A 341 9.15 -19.42 -9.47
C PRO A 341 8.27 -19.16 -10.69
N ASN A 342 8.54 -19.87 -11.76
CA ASN A 342 7.64 -19.91 -12.92
C ASN A 342 6.25 -20.39 -12.50
N LYS A 343 5.24 -20.04 -13.28
CA LYS A 343 3.86 -20.50 -13.09
C LYS A 343 3.76 -22.04 -13.16
N PRO A 344 2.71 -22.66 -12.60
CA PRO A 344 2.49 -24.12 -12.71
C PRO A 344 2.51 -24.67 -14.15
N ASN A 345 2.18 -23.84 -15.13
CA ASN A 345 2.24 -24.23 -16.56
C ASN A 345 3.63 -24.03 -17.20
N GLY A 346 4.65 -23.62 -16.43
CA GLY A 346 6.03 -23.38 -16.86
C GLY A 346 6.29 -21.99 -17.46
N GLU A 347 5.29 -21.14 -17.63
CA GLU A 347 5.47 -19.77 -18.10
C GLU A 347 6.16 -18.89 -17.05
N PRO A 348 6.92 -17.85 -17.46
CA PRO A 348 7.45 -16.86 -16.52
C PRO A 348 6.35 -16.18 -15.69
N MET A 349 6.64 -15.91 -14.43
CA MET A 349 5.71 -15.18 -13.56
C MET A 349 5.49 -13.76 -14.09
N ARG A 350 4.22 -13.32 -14.14
CA ARG A 350 3.83 -11.92 -14.32
C ARG A 350 3.60 -11.30 -12.95
N TYR A 351 4.29 -10.20 -12.66
CA TYR A 351 4.23 -9.59 -11.33
C TYR A 351 3.12 -8.54 -11.23
N ILE A 352 2.46 -8.51 -10.09
CA ILE A 352 1.48 -7.48 -9.77
C ILE A 352 2.24 -6.27 -9.22
N VAL A 353 2.04 -5.11 -9.83
CA VAL A 353 2.64 -3.85 -9.37
C VAL A 353 1.61 -3.00 -8.66
N SER A 354 2.00 -2.53 -7.49
CA SER A 354 1.31 -1.52 -6.71
C SER A 354 1.95 -0.18 -7.02
N VAL A 355 1.17 0.77 -7.50
CA VAL A 355 1.65 2.10 -7.90
C VAL A 355 1.12 3.14 -6.93
N ARG A 356 2.00 3.68 -6.10
CA ARG A 356 1.65 4.73 -5.14
C ARG A 356 1.46 6.05 -5.86
N GLN A 357 0.38 6.76 -5.53
CA GLN A 357 -0.18 7.83 -6.37
C GLN A 357 -0.48 9.07 -5.54
N ALA A 358 -0.25 10.24 -6.14
CA ALA A 358 -0.71 11.51 -5.61
C ALA A 358 -1.92 12.01 -6.41
N ILE A 359 -2.87 12.62 -5.71
CA ILE A 359 -4.11 13.15 -6.30
C ILE A 359 -4.35 14.61 -5.93
N VAL A 360 -5.12 15.28 -6.77
CA VAL A 360 -5.67 16.63 -6.53
C VAL A 360 -7.19 16.51 -6.47
N PHE A 361 -7.82 17.09 -5.44
CA PHE A 361 -9.27 17.08 -5.33
C PHE A 361 -9.93 18.08 -6.29
N LYS A 362 -11.02 17.68 -6.92
CA LYS A 362 -11.77 18.55 -7.88
C LYS A 362 -12.29 19.82 -7.22
N GLU A 363 -12.62 19.77 -5.93
CA GLU A 363 -13.10 20.92 -5.16
C GLU A 363 -11.99 21.86 -4.66
N SER A 364 -10.73 21.51 -4.85
CA SER A 364 -9.62 22.40 -4.48
C SER A 364 -9.71 23.72 -5.23
N LYS A 365 -9.53 24.83 -4.51
CA LYS A 365 -9.46 26.17 -5.09
C LYS A 365 -8.07 26.48 -5.64
N ASN A 366 -7.08 25.64 -5.34
CA ASN A 366 -5.67 25.80 -5.71
C ASN A 366 -5.20 24.69 -6.67
N GLN A 367 -6.14 24.11 -7.49
CA GLN A 367 -5.81 22.99 -8.38
C GLN A 367 -4.60 23.27 -9.28
N GLU A 368 -4.54 24.47 -9.89
CA GLU A 368 -3.44 24.86 -10.76
C GLU A 368 -2.09 24.81 -10.03
N ALA A 369 -2.01 25.36 -8.83
CA ALA A 369 -0.78 25.36 -8.04
C ALA A 369 -0.41 23.94 -7.55
N ALA A 370 -1.40 23.11 -7.20
CA ALA A 370 -1.17 21.71 -6.81
C ALA A 370 -0.67 20.87 -8.00
N GLN A 371 -1.21 21.09 -9.20
CA GLN A 371 -0.74 20.44 -10.44
C GLN A 371 0.66 20.91 -10.83
N GLU A 372 0.97 22.18 -10.65
CA GLU A 372 2.31 22.73 -10.87
C GLU A 372 3.35 22.12 -9.91
N PHE A 373 2.99 21.94 -8.62
CA PHE A 373 3.83 21.22 -7.67
C PHE A 373 4.04 19.75 -8.09
N LEU A 374 2.98 19.05 -8.52
CA LEU A 374 3.13 17.68 -9.02
C LEU A 374 4.01 17.61 -10.26
N ALA A 375 3.84 18.55 -11.21
CA ALA A 375 4.68 18.62 -12.40
C ALA A 375 6.16 18.87 -12.05
N TYR A 376 6.44 19.61 -10.98
CA TYR A 376 7.81 19.80 -10.45
C TYR A 376 8.33 18.52 -9.77
N LEU A 377 7.51 17.89 -8.93
CA LEU A 377 7.89 16.67 -8.20
C LEU A 377 8.25 15.51 -9.15
N VAL A 378 7.49 15.36 -10.26
CA VAL A 378 7.71 14.26 -11.21
C VAL A 378 8.74 14.56 -12.29
N GLN A 379 9.49 15.64 -12.16
CA GLN A 379 10.72 15.76 -12.98
C GLN A 379 11.66 14.61 -12.61
N PRO A 380 12.26 13.93 -13.61
CA PRO A 380 13.02 12.70 -13.35
C PRO A 380 14.09 12.85 -12.27
N GLU A 381 14.85 13.94 -12.27
CA GLU A 381 15.90 14.20 -11.29
C GLU A 381 15.32 14.39 -9.88
N THR A 382 14.24 15.19 -9.76
CA THR A 382 13.59 15.48 -8.47
C THR A 382 12.98 14.21 -7.87
N LEU A 383 12.28 13.43 -8.70
CA LEU A 383 11.63 12.21 -8.24
C LEU A 383 12.66 11.15 -7.86
N THR A 384 13.74 10.99 -8.64
CA THR A 384 14.81 10.02 -8.36
C THR A 384 15.46 10.31 -7.00
N GLU A 385 15.77 11.57 -6.69
CA GLU A 385 16.33 11.95 -5.38
C GLU A 385 15.38 11.63 -4.22
N TYR A 386 14.07 11.85 -4.40
CA TYR A 386 13.07 11.43 -3.40
C TYR A 386 13.06 9.91 -3.19
N LEU A 387 13.10 9.13 -4.27
CA LEU A 387 13.07 7.68 -4.19
C LEU A 387 14.33 7.09 -3.56
N LYS A 388 15.49 7.67 -3.82
CA LYS A 388 16.77 7.25 -3.21
C LYS A 388 16.77 7.45 -1.69
N ALA A 389 16.10 8.48 -1.17
CA ALA A 389 15.97 8.72 0.26
C ALA A 389 15.25 7.57 1.00
N ALA A 390 14.42 6.80 0.28
CA ALA A 390 13.77 5.60 0.83
C ALA A 390 14.67 4.35 0.83
N THR A 391 15.94 4.48 0.45
CA THR A 391 16.98 3.43 0.52
C THR A 391 16.57 2.09 -0.10
N GLY A 392 15.90 2.11 -1.25
CA GLY A 392 15.46 0.92 -1.98
C GLY A 392 14.06 0.41 -1.63
N ARG A 393 13.30 1.10 -0.77
CA ARG A 393 11.89 0.74 -0.51
C ARG A 393 10.95 1.21 -1.62
N TYR A 394 11.29 2.28 -2.32
CA TYR A 394 10.52 2.89 -3.40
C TYR A 394 11.25 2.71 -4.72
N PHE A 395 10.55 2.18 -5.71
CA PHE A 395 11.14 1.94 -7.03
C PHE A 395 10.65 2.94 -8.06
N PRO A 396 11.52 3.33 -9.01
CA PRO A 396 11.18 4.27 -10.06
C PRO A 396 9.97 3.82 -10.88
N VAL A 397 9.12 4.79 -11.23
CA VAL A 397 7.99 4.62 -12.15
C VAL A 397 8.33 5.03 -13.58
N MET A 398 9.45 5.74 -13.75
CA MET A 398 9.94 6.29 -15.02
C MET A 398 11.29 5.70 -15.41
N LYS A 399 11.51 5.58 -16.73
CA LYS A 399 12.77 5.08 -17.31
C LYS A 399 14.01 5.82 -16.84
N PRO A 400 14.09 7.18 -16.83
CA PRO A 400 15.30 7.88 -16.38
C PRO A 400 15.65 7.58 -14.91
N GLY A 401 14.65 7.36 -14.05
CA GLY A 401 14.92 6.96 -12.68
C GLY A 401 15.65 5.62 -12.58
N TRP A 402 15.30 4.67 -13.45
CA TRP A 402 15.96 3.37 -13.51
C TRP A 402 17.39 3.42 -14.05
N GLU A 403 17.81 4.50 -14.73
CA GLU A 403 19.18 4.68 -15.24
C GLU A 403 20.17 5.12 -14.17
N ASP A 404 19.71 5.50 -12.97
CA ASP A 404 20.57 5.86 -11.84
C ASP A 404 21.30 4.63 -11.30
N GLU A 405 22.61 4.74 -11.06
CA GLU A 405 23.49 3.66 -10.59
C GLU A 405 23.00 2.99 -9.29
N PHE A 406 22.26 3.73 -8.47
CA PHE A 406 21.69 3.20 -7.23
C PHE A 406 20.84 1.93 -7.43
N TRP A 407 20.12 1.83 -8.55
CA TRP A 407 19.25 0.67 -8.85
C TRP A 407 19.99 -0.49 -9.51
N HIS A 408 21.23 -0.28 -9.93
CA HIS A 408 22.07 -1.26 -10.64
C HIS A 408 23.26 -1.73 -9.82
N ASP A 409 23.32 -1.41 -8.53
CA ASP A 409 24.36 -1.90 -7.63
C ASP A 409 24.18 -3.40 -7.41
N GLU A 410 24.94 -4.23 -8.14
CA GLU A 410 24.92 -5.69 -8.01
C GLU A 410 25.39 -6.19 -6.63
N SER A 411 26.07 -5.35 -5.86
CA SER A 411 26.46 -5.69 -4.49
C SER A 411 25.27 -5.69 -3.53
N ASP A 412 24.22 -4.91 -3.83
CA ASP A 412 22.94 -4.92 -3.11
C ASP A 412 21.94 -5.87 -3.79
N ARG A 413 22.01 -7.15 -3.41
CA ARG A 413 21.17 -8.20 -4.00
C ARG A 413 19.67 -7.96 -3.85
N HIS A 414 19.24 -7.24 -2.80
CA HIS A 414 17.83 -6.95 -2.58
C HIS A 414 17.31 -5.97 -3.62
N ILE A 415 18.04 -4.88 -3.85
CA ILE A 415 17.71 -3.87 -4.86
C ILE A 415 17.85 -4.46 -6.27
N ALA A 416 18.94 -5.17 -6.55
CA ALA A 416 19.22 -5.73 -7.87
C ALA A 416 18.11 -6.70 -8.32
N ILE A 417 17.64 -7.62 -7.46
CA ILE A 417 16.55 -8.55 -7.78
C ILE A 417 15.23 -7.80 -7.99
N ALA A 418 14.91 -6.84 -7.13
CA ALA A 418 13.68 -6.05 -7.28
C ALA A 418 13.69 -5.21 -8.56
N THR A 419 14.83 -4.62 -8.92
CA THR A 419 15.04 -3.91 -10.18
C THR A 419 14.79 -4.83 -11.37
N LYS A 420 15.41 -6.01 -11.38
CA LYS A 420 15.23 -7.00 -12.44
C LYS A 420 13.76 -7.41 -12.60
N MET A 421 13.07 -7.68 -11.49
CA MET A 421 11.64 -8.05 -11.53
C MET A 421 10.78 -6.94 -12.14
N LEU A 422 11.05 -5.68 -11.82
CA LEU A 422 10.24 -4.55 -12.29
C LEU A 422 10.60 -4.06 -13.71
N THR A 423 11.82 -4.35 -14.19
CA THR A 423 12.30 -3.89 -15.51
C THR A 423 12.30 -4.97 -16.58
N GLU A 424 12.51 -6.25 -16.19
CA GLU A 424 12.70 -7.35 -17.16
C GLU A 424 11.52 -8.35 -17.18
N ARG A 425 10.67 -8.37 -16.15
CA ARG A 425 9.54 -9.30 -16.06
C ARG A 425 8.25 -8.66 -16.51
N PRO A 426 7.29 -9.44 -17.05
CA PRO A 426 5.95 -8.93 -17.32
C PRO A 426 5.30 -8.44 -16.04
N THR A 427 4.63 -7.29 -16.11
CA THR A 427 3.91 -6.69 -14.98
C THR A 427 2.47 -6.34 -15.34
N ARG A 428 1.60 -6.24 -14.34
CA ARG A 428 0.26 -5.64 -14.43
C ARG A 428 -0.09 -4.89 -13.15
N PRO A 429 -0.95 -3.86 -13.22
CA PRO A 429 -1.48 -3.24 -12.01
C PRO A 429 -2.52 -4.15 -11.33
N LEU A 430 -2.93 -3.80 -10.13
CA LEU A 430 -4.01 -4.46 -9.40
C LEU A 430 -5.37 -4.19 -10.06
N TYR A 431 -6.36 -5.06 -9.81
CA TYR A 431 -7.67 -5.02 -10.47
C TYR A 431 -8.52 -3.78 -10.15
N TYR A 432 -8.35 -3.15 -8.97
CA TYR A 432 -9.08 -1.93 -8.63
C TYR A 432 -8.78 -0.75 -9.57
N THR A 433 -7.65 -0.77 -10.27
CA THR A 433 -7.33 0.23 -11.30
C THR A 433 -8.14 0.04 -12.58
N ARG A 434 -8.53 -1.21 -12.85
CA ARG A 434 -9.36 -1.59 -14.01
C ARG A 434 -10.84 -1.35 -13.74
N ASN A 435 -11.31 -1.75 -12.55
CA ASN A 435 -12.69 -1.52 -12.11
C ASN A 435 -12.71 -1.11 -10.62
N PRO A 436 -13.27 0.08 -10.28
CA PRO A 436 -13.29 0.58 -8.92
C PRO A 436 -14.12 -0.28 -7.94
N ALA A 437 -15.07 -1.10 -8.43
CA ALA A 437 -15.80 -2.05 -7.59
C ALA A 437 -14.87 -3.03 -6.87
N TYR A 438 -13.72 -3.36 -7.47
CA TYR A 438 -12.74 -4.25 -6.87
C TYR A 438 -12.11 -3.67 -5.59
N THR A 439 -12.17 -2.35 -5.37
CA THR A 439 -11.81 -1.73 -4.08
C THR A 439 -12.60 -2.33 -2.93
N GLN A 440 -13.91 -2.53 -3.10
CA GLN A 440 -14.75 -3.12 -2.07
C GLN A 440 -14.45 -4.61 -1.86
N VAL A 441 -14.03 -5.34 -2.90
CA VAL A 441 -13.54 -6.73 -2.77
C VAL A 441 -12.36 -6.81 -1.81
N LEU A 442 -11.44 -5.84 -1.89
CA LEU A 442 -10.29 -5.73 -1.00
C LEU A 442 -10.68 -5.27 0.41
N GLU A 443 -11.52 -4.24 0.53
CA GLU A 443 -12.02 -3.73 1.82
C GLU A 443 -12.76 -4.81 2.62
N GLU A 444 -13.52 -5.66 1.95
CA GLU A 444 -14.23 -6.77 2.56
C GLU A 444 -13.33 -8.00 2.81
N HIS A 445 -12.06 -7.97 2.41
CA HIS A 445 -11.11 -9.09 2.55
C HIS A 445 -11.63 -10.41 1.99
N ILE A 446 -12.26 -10.41 0.82
CA ILE A 446 -12.98 -11.56 0.26
C ILE A 446 -12.10 -12.80 0.19
N TRP A 447 -10.84 -12.66 -0.28
CA TRP A 447 -9.92 -13.80 -0.40
C TRP A 447 -9.46 -14.32 0.95
N GLY A 448 -9.15 -13.44 1.91
CA GLY A 448 -8.84 -13.85 3.29
C GLY A 448 -10.01 -14.59 3.94
N LYS A 449 -11.24 -14.11 3.75
CA LYS A 449 -12.45 -14.80 4.21
C LYS A 449 -12.61 -16.17 3.55
N ALA A 450 -12.40 -16.30 2.24
CA ALA A 450 -12.47 -17.60 1.55
C ALA A 450 -11.46 -18.60 2.10
N ILE A 451 -10.21 -18.17 2.38
CA ILE A 451 -9.18 -18.99 3.03
C ILE A 451 -9.66 -19.42 4.43
N ASN A 452 -10.17 -18.49 5.23
CA ASN A 452 -10.66 -18.77 6.58
C ASN A 452 -11.85 -19.74 6.58
N ARG A 453 -12.77 -19.64 5.61
CA ARG A 453 -13.88 -20.59 5.44
C ARG A 453 -13.40 -22.03 5.22
N ILE A 454 -12.32 -22.20 4.45
CA ILE A 454 -11.73 -23.53 4.21
C ILE A 454 -11.00 -24.05 5.44
N LEU A 455 -10.32 -23.19 6.20
CA LEU A 455 -9.44 -23.60 7.29
C LEU A 455 -10.16 -23.73 8.63
N ASN A 456 -11.14 -22.88 8.90
CA ASN A 456 -11.87 -22.85 10.18
C ASN A 456 -13.23 -23.55 10.12
N ASP A 457 -13.90 -23.51 8.94
CA ASP A 457 -15.26 -24.05 8.79
C ASP A 457 -15.30 -25.33 7.95
N ASP A 458 -14.12 -25.89 7.59
CA ASP A 458 -13.98 -27.11 6.78
C ASP A 458 -14.72 -27.05 5.43
N LEU A 459 -14.88 -25.85 4.86
CA LEU A 459 -15.52 -25.70 3.56
C LEU A 459 -14.59 -26.23 2.46
N SER A 460 -15.16 -26.84 1.41
CA SER A 460 -14.32 -27.24 0.28
C SER A 460 -13.85 -26.01 -0.51
N PRO A 461 -12.66 -26.06 -1.18
CA PRO A 461 -12.17 -24.97 -2.00
C PRO A 461 -13.18 -24.52 -3.07
N GLU A 462 -13.93 -25.44 -3.68
CA GLU A 462 -14.94 -25.15 -4.68
C GLU A 462 -16.10 -24.34 -4.10
N LYS A 463 -16.57 -24.70 -2.89
CA LYS A 463 -17.65 -23.96 -2.22
C LYS A 463 -17.18 -22.58 -1.75
N ALA A 464 -15.97 -22.47 -1.19
CA ALA A 464 -15.40 -21.19 -0.82
C ALA A 464 -15.22 -20.28 -2.05
N THR A 465 -14.83 -20.84 -3.19
CA THR A 465 -14.77 -20.13 -4.49
C THR A 465 -16.16 -19.61 -4.88
N GLN A 466 -17.20 -20.44 -4.79
CA GLN A 466 -18.57 -20.05 -5.15
C GLN A 466 -19.09 -18.92 -4.23
N GLU A 467 -18.84 -19.00 -2.91
CA GLU A 467 -19.22 -17.93 -1.97
C GLU A 467 -18.49 -16.62 -2.28
N ALA A 468 -17.17 -16.69 -2.56
CA ALA A 468 -16.38 -15.52 -2.92
C ALA A 468 -16.85 -14.88 -4.25
N ILE A 469 -17.11 -15.69 -5.28
CA ILE A 469 -17.61 -15.25 -6.57
C ILE A 469 -18.96 -14.55 -6.43
N ALA A 470 -19.92 -15.20 -5.76
CA ALA A 470 -21.25 -14.62 -5.55
C ALA A 470 -21.17 -13.24 -4.86
N ARG A 471 -20.27 -13.10 -3.85
CA ARG A 471 -20.09 -11.80 -3.20
C ARG A 471 -19.43 -10.77 -4.11
N ILE A 472 -18.45 -11.14 -4.91
CA ILE A 472 -17.80 -10.24 -5.87
C ILE A 472 -18.80 -9.78 -6.94
N GLU A 473 -19.64 -10.67 -7.47
CA GLU A 473 -20.70 -10.33 -8.42
C GLU A 473 -21.70 -9.34 -7.81
N GLU A 474 -22.18 -9.57 -6.57
CA GLU A 474 -23.04 -8.61 -5.86
C GLU A 474 -22.38 -7.23 -5.69
N ILE A 475 -21.07 -7.19 -5.42
CA ILE A 475 -20.33 -5.94 -5.31
C ILE A 475 -20.34 -5.21 -6.66
N PHE A 476 -19.99 -5.91 -7.74
CA PHE A 476 -19.92 -5.30 -9.08
C PHE A 476 -21.28 -4.78 -9.55
N GLU A 477 -22.37 -5.52 -9.30
CA GLU A 477 -23.75 -5.07 -9.60
C GLU A 477 -24.12 -3.75 -8.89
N GLN A 478 -23.57 -3.47 -7.71
CA GLN A 478 -23.83 -2.21 -6.98
C GLN A 478 -23.13 -1.00 -7.61
N TRP A 479 -22.16 -1.22 -8.49
CA TRP A 479 -21.36 -0.18 -9.13
C TRP A 479 -21.76 0.08 -10.61
N GLU A 480 -22.75 -0.64 -11.16
CA GLU A 480 -23.35 -0.38 -12.45
C GLU A 480 -24.37 0.78 -12.39
#